data_f2b7c7b6ec87617e17b25f2a765664df
#
_entry.id   f2b7c7b6ec87617e17b25f2a765664df
#
_cell.length_a   1.000
_cell.length_b   1.000
_cell.length_c   1.000
_cell.angle_alpha   90.00
_cell.angle_beta   90.00
_cell.angle_gamma   90.00
#
_symmetry.space_group_name_H-M   'P 1'
#
loop_
_entity.id
_entity.type
_entity.pdbx_description
1 polymer ?
#
loop_
_entity_poly.entity_id
_entity_poly.type
_entity_poly.pdbx_seq_one_letter_code
_entity_poly.pdbx_strand_id
1 'polypeptide(L)'
;LMQSAKVSAATLKGYTCSVNNYIVKPLGDMYMSDVTSDDIRVALIPASQKSASVYNKVNMLFKCIFYSAERSELLNYNPSAGISAKGGTPAKDKDALTDDQVKVLLDTVRELPPYLFIMIGLYSGLRREEILGLQWDCVFLDMRTPYIAVRRAWRTEKNRPVISTVLKTPAAKREIPIPKCLVDCLQEAKKNSVSSYVIADSQGEPLAYSQFQRLWKYVTVRSTKERTCYKMVNGQRIKYTKKPALGTHQKN
;
A
#
# COMPACT_ATOMS: atom_id res chain seq x y z
N LEU A 1 5.85 26.33 -0.92
CA LEU A 1 7.30 26.14 -0.93
C LEU A 1 7.84 25.66 0.42
N MET A 2 7.44 26.25 1.55
CA MET A 2 7.92 25.82 2.90
C MET A 2 7.48 24.40 3.32
N GLN A 3 6.39 23.87 2.79
CA GLN A 3 5.95 22.51 3.12
C GLN A 3 6.62 21.41 2.27
N SER A 4 7.14 21.74 1.10
CA SER A 4 7.83 20.76 0.24
C SER A 4 9.09 20.18 0.88
N ALA A 5 9.78 20.96 1.73
CA ALA A 5 10.97 20.53 2.44
C ALA A 5 10.69 19.56 3.62
N LYS A 6 9.43 19.47 4.08
CA LYS A 6 9.04 18.68 5.28
C LYS A 6 8.30 17.38 4.96
N VAL A 7 7.91 17.17 3.72
CA VAL A 7 7.10 16.00 3.32
C VAL A 7 7.82 15.16 2.26
N SER A 8 7.52 13.86 2.22
CA SER A 8 8.08 12.98 1.19
C SER A 8 7.57 13.35 -0.21
N ALA A 9 8.34 13.04 -1.25
CA ALA A 9 7.94 13.26 -2.65
C ALA A 9 6.58 12.62 -3.00
N ALA A 10 6.29 11.45 -2.45
CA ALA A 10 5.00 10.78 -2.63
C ALA A 10 3.85 11.55 -1.98
N THR A 11 4.06 12.11 -0.78
CA THR A 11 3.07 12.94 -0.09
C THR A 11 2.84 14.24 -0.87
N LEU A 12 3.91 14.89 -1.31
CA LEU A 12 3.82 16.12 -2.11
C LEU A 12 3.03 15.88 -3.41
N LYS A 13 3.34 14.80 -4.15
CA LYS A 13 2.57 14.40 -5.34
C LYS A 13 1.10 14.20 -5.03
N GLY A 14 0.77 13.56 -3.90
CA GLY A 14 -0.60 13.36 -3.46
C GLY A 14 -1.31 14.66 -3.11
N TYR A 15 -0.63 15.63 -2.51
CA TYR A 15 -1.17 16.95 -2.24
C TYR A 15 -1.38 17.75 -3.52
N THR A 16 -0.40 17.79 -4.41
CA THR A 16 -0.50 18.47 -5.72
C THR A 16 -1.69 17.94 -6.52
N CYS A 17 -1.85 16.62 -6.58
CA CYS A 17 -3.00 16.00 -7.25
C CYS A 17 -4.34 16.42 -6.60
N SER A 18 -4.40 16.47 -5.26
CA SER A 18 -5.63 16.89 -4.56
C SER A 18 -5.90 18.37 -4.75
N VAL A 19 -4.90 19.22 -4.69
CA VAL A 19 -5.04 20.67 -4.94
C VAL A 19 -5.56 20.93 -6.35
N ASN A 20 -4.93 20.34 -7.37
CA ASN A 20 -5.34 20.54 -8.75
C ASN A 20 -6.78 20.08 -9.02
N ASN A 21 -7.17 18.91 -8.48
CA ASN A 21 -8.48 18.34 -8.79
C ASN A 21 -9.64 18.93 -7.98
N TYR A 22 -9.39 19.38 -6.74
CA TYR A 22 -10.46 19.78 -5.82
C TYR A 22 -10.40 21.24 -5.38
N ILE A 23 -9.32 21.97 -5.68
CA ILE A 23 -9.17 23.37 -5.31
C ILE A 23 -9.02 24.24 -6.55
N VAL A 24 -7.96 24.00 -7.34
CA VAL A 24 -7.69 24.82 -8.54
C VAL A 24 -8.80 24.66 -9.58
N LYS A 25 -9.27 23.44 -9.82
CA LYS A 25 -10.29 23.19 -10.84
C LYS A 25 -11.62 23.94 -10.60
N PRO A 26 -12.18 23.97 -9.38
CA PRO A 26 -13.42 24.73 -9.11
C PRO A 26 -13.21 26.20 -8.76
N LEU A 27 -12.07 26.61 -8.21
CA LEU A 27 -11.88 27.94 -7.64
C LEU A 27 -10.67 28.71 -8.23
N GLY A 28 -9.91 28.11 -9.16
CA GLY A 28 -8.66 28.67 -9.65
C GLY A 28 -8.80 30.02 -10.40
N ASP A 29 -9.97 30.30 -10.95
CA ASP A 29 -10.26 31.53 -11.67
C ASP A 29 -10.81 32.67 -10.76
N MET A 30 -11.02 32.37 -9.46
CA MET A 30 -11.50 33.36 -8.47
C MET A 30 -10.31 34.00 -7.76
N TYR A 31 -10.47 35.31 -7.43
CA TYR A 31 -9.55 35.93 -6.48
C TYR A 31 -9.76 35.32 -5.09
N MET A 32 -8.65 35.12 -4.37
CA MET A 32 -8.68 34.47 -3.05
C MET A 32 -9.51 35.28 -2.04
N SER A 33 -9.57 36.60 -2.18
CA SER A 33 -10.42 37.51 -1.38
C SER A 33 -11.92 37.29 -1.56
N ASP A 34 -12.32 36.77 -2.72
CA ASP A 34 -13.73 36.65 -3.11
C ASP A 34 -14.28 35.25 -2.77
N VAL A 35 -13.40 34.31 -2.42
CA VAL A 35 -13.79 32.95 -2.05
C VAL A 35 -14.52 32.96 -0.70
N THR A 36 -15.76 32.48 -0.71
CA THR A 36 -16.61 32.37 0.48
C THR A 36 -16.54 30.96 1.09
N SER A 37 -17.09 30.82 2.30
CA SER A 37 -17.25 29.49 2.93
C SER A 37 -18.16 28.57 2.10
N ASP A 38 -19.13 29.13 1.37
CA ASP A 38 -20.06 28.36 0.56
C ASP A 38 -19.36 27.83 -0.71
N ASP A 39 -18.50 28.61 -1.33
CA ASP A 39 -17.69 28.17 -2.46
C ASP A 39 -16.80 26.97 -2.06
N ILE A 40 -16.21 27.02 -0.87
CA ILE A 40 -15.42 25.89 -0.34
C ILE A 40 -16.31 24.67 -0.10
N ARG A 41 -17.53 24.84 0.44
CA ARG A 41 -18.46 23.71 0.63
C ARG A 41 -18.84 23.09 -0.71
N VAL A 42 -19.13 23.89 -1.73
CA VAL A 42 -19.42 23.42 -3.09
C VAL A 42 -18.21 22.67 -3.67
N ALA A 43 -17.01 23.22 -3.54
CA ALA A 43 -15.79 22.59 -4.01
C ALA A 43 -15.47 21.26 -3.30
N LEU A 44 -15.97 21.07 -2.07
CA LEU A 44 -15.81 19.81 -1.31
C LEU A 44 -16.84 18.73 -1.69
N ILE A 45 -17.91 19.02 -2.41
CA ILE A 45 -18.94 18.04 -2.80
C ILE A 45 -18.35 16.84 -3.54
N PRO A 46 -17.48 16.98 -4.57
CA PRO A 46 -16.90 15.84 -5.23
C PRO A 46 -16.01 14.99 -4.31
N ALA A 47 -15.35 15.60 -3.32
CA ALA A 47 -14.55 14.90 -2.33
C ALA A 47 -15.41 14.15 -1.30
N SER A 48 -16.59 14.69 -0.94
CA SER A 48 -17.53 14.04 -0.01
C SER A 48 -18.14 12.76 -0.58
N GLN A 49 -18.19 12.62 -1.89
CA GLN A 49 -18.62 11.39 -2.58
C GLN A 49 -17.52 10.31 -2.63
N LYS A 50 -16.32 10.62 -2.16
CA LYS A 50 -15.18 9.69 -2.04
C LYS A 50 -15.06 9.19 -0.60
N SER A 51 -13.95 8.51 -0.29
CA SER A 51 -13.67 8.07 1.07
C SER A 51 -13.44 9.24 2.03
N ALA A 52 -13.75 9.05 3.31
CA ALA A 52 -13.47 10.02 4.36
C ALA A 52 -11.99 10.47 4.37
N SER A 53 -11.06 9.60 4.03
CA SER A 53 -9.63 9.94 3.90
C SER A 53 -9.37 10.96 2.79
N VAL A 54 -10.08 10.89 1.66
CA VAL A 54 -9.97 11.88 0.57
C VAL A 54 -10.57 13.20 1.01
N TYR A 55 -11.79 13.18 1.56
CA TYR A 55 -12.45 14.37 2.06
C TYR A 55 -11.60 15.12 3.10
N ASN A 56 -11.14 14.40 4.12
CA ASN A 56 -10.34 14.99 5.20
C ASN A 56 -9.02 15.58 4.67
N LYS A 57 -8.39 14.94 3.69
CA LYS A 57 -7.19 15.48 3.05
C LYS A 57 -7.47 16.79 2.31
N VAL A 58 -8.52 16.83 1.51
CA VAL A 58 -8.88 18.04 0.74
C VAL A 58 -9.28 19.17 1.68
N ASN A 59 -10.10 18.90 2.70
CA ASN A 59 -10.48 19.86 3.73
C ASN A 59 -9.26 20.41 4.49
N MET A 60 -8.31 19.54 4.87
CA MET A 60 -7.05 19.96 5.48
C MET A 60 -6.26 20.90 4.54
N LEU A 61 -6.22 20.62 3.24
CA LEU A 61 -5.51 21.47 2.27
C LEU A 61 -6.18 22.85 2.14
N PHE A 62 -7.52 22.93 2.09
CA PHE A 62 -8.23 24.20 2.16
C PHE A 62 -7.84 24.99 3.41
N LYS A 63 -7.92 24.35 4.59
CA LYS A 63 -7.55 24.99 5.85
C LYS A 63 -6.11 25.50 5.86
N CYS A 64 -5.16 24.70 5.35
CA CYS A 64 -3.77 25.10 5.27
C CYS A 64 -3.55 26.31 4.34
N ILE A 65 -4.22 26.34 3.19
CA ILE A 65 -4.09 27.43 2.21
C ILE A 65 -4.65 28.74 2.80
N PHE A 66 -5.90 28.72 3.25
CA PHE A 66 -6.55 29.92 3.75
C PHE A 66 -5.98 30.42 5.09
N TYR A 67 -5.56 29.51 5.98
CA TYR A 67 -4.83 29.88 7.20
C TYR A 67 -3.49 30.55 6.87
N SER A 68 -2.76 30.04 5.86
CA SER A 68 -1.53 30.67 5.42
C SER A 68 -1.75 32.06 4.82
N ALA A 69 -2.81 32.24 4.04
CA ALA A 69 -3.18 33.52 3.44
C ALA A 69 -3.57 34.55 4.50
N GLU A 70 -4.38 34.17 5.48
CA GLU A 70 -4.78 35.00 6.62
C GLU A 70 -3.53 35.42 7.44
N ARG A 71 -2.65 34.47 7.77
CA ARG A 71 -1.41 34.76 8.50
C ARG A 71 -0.41 35.65 7.76
N SER A 72 -0.50 35.68 6.44
CA SER A 72 0.31 36.53 5.58
C SER A 72 -0.38 37.87 5.24
N GLU A 73 -1.45 38.19 5.94
CA GLU A 73 -2.23 39.42 5.76
C GLU A 73 -2.80 39.62 4.34
N LEU A 74 -2.91 38.52 3.57
CA LEU A 74 -3.52 38.52 2.24
C LEU A 74 -5.05 38.47 2.36
N LEU A 75 -5.60 38.05 3.50
CA LEU A 75 -7.01 37.96 3.81
C LEU A 75 -7.28 38.48 5.22
N ASN A 76 -8.42 39.20 5.38
CA ASN A 76 -8.87 39.69 6.68
C ASN A 76 -9.57 38.61 7.52
N TYR A 77 -10.00 37.50 6.90
CA TYR A 77 -10.67 36.39 7.58
C TYR A 77 -10.41 35.07 6.81
N ASN A 78 -10.60 33.97 7.50
CA ASN A 78 -10.39 32.62 6.94
C ASN A 78 -11.73 31.95 6.58
N PRO A 79 -12.14 31.88 5.30
CA PRO A 79 -13.41 31.28 4.90
C PRO A 79 -13.50 29.77 5.18
N SER A 80 -12.39 29.09 5.43
CA SER A 80 -12.38 27.66 5.74
C SER A 80 -12.52 27.33 7.23
N ALA A 81 -12.53 28.33 8.13
CA ALA A 81 -12.51 28.11 9.58
C ALA A 81 -13.71 27.30 10.08
N GLY A 82 -14.92 27.60 9.60
CA GLY A 82 -16.19 26.96 9.98
C GLY A 82 -16.50 25.66 9.22
N ILE A 83 -15.64 25.20 8.32
CA ILE A 83 -15.90 23.99 7.53
C ILE A 83 -15.73 22.73 8.38
N SER A 84 -16.76 21.86 8.38
CA SER A 84 -16.73 20.59 9.12
C SER A 84 -15.56 19.72 8.72
N ALA A 85 -14.92 19.10 9.72
CA ALA A 85 -13.88 18.11 9.50
C ALA A 85 -14.42 16.71 9.11
N LYS A 86 -15.74 16.50 9.20
CA LYS A 86 -16.40 15.21 8.95
C LYS A 86 -17.08 15.20 7.58
N GLY A 87 -16.72 14.26 6.73
CA GLY A 87 -17.33 14.03 5.43
C GLY A 87 -16.71 12.84 4.70
N GLY A 88 -17.33 12.45 3.60
CA GLY A 88 -16.93 11.29 2.81
C GLY A 88 -17.42 9.95 3.39
N THR A 89 -17.35 8.91 2.56
CA THR A 89 -17.75 7.56 2.96
C THR A 89 -16.75 7.00 3.99
N PRO A 90 -17.21 6.54 5.17
CA PRO A 90 -16.34 5.89 6.14
C PRO A 90 -15.59 4.70 5.55
N ALA A 91 -14.41 4.41 6.10
CA ALA A 91 -13.71 3.18 5.74
C ALA A 91 -14.56 1.98 6.20
N LYS A 92 -14.67 0.96 5.35
CA LYS A 92 -15.21 -0.34 5.79
C LYS A 92 -14.21 -1.00 6.72
N ASP A 93 -14.68 -1.60 7.78
CA ASP A 93 -13.86 -2.46 8.62
C ASP A 93 -13.33 -3.63 7.78
N LYS A 94 -12.11 -3.99 8.07
CA LYS A 94 -11.44 -5.12 7.40
C LYS A 94 -11.20 -6.19 8.46
N ASP A 95 -11.88 -7.29 8.30
CA ASP A 95 -11.65 -8.46 9.14
C ASP A 95 -10.29 -9.07 8.82
N ALA A 96 -9.60 -9.54 9.85
CA ALA A 96 -8.43 -10.39 9.68
C ALA A 96 -8.86 -11.75 9.13
N LEU A 97 -7.97 -12.43 8.41
CA LEU A 97 -8.22 -13.80 8.01
C LEU A 97 -8.27 -14.71 9.24
N THR A 98 -9.21 -15.65 9.27
CA THR A 98 -9.23 -16.71 10.29
C THR A 98 -8.10 -17.70 10.03
N ASP A 99 -7.73 -18.50 11.01
CA ASP A 99 -6.67 -19.52 10.89
C ASP A 99 -6.97 -20.51 9.76
N ASP A 100 -8.21 -20.92 9.59
CA ASP A 100 -8.62 -21.79 8.47
C ASP A 100 -8.46 -21.11 7.12
N GLN A 101 -8.80 -19.82 7.02
CA GLN A 101 -8.60 -19.04 5.80
C GLN A 101 -7.12 -18.86 5.46
N VAL A 102 -6.27 -18.65 6.48
CA VAL A 102 -4.81 -18.57 6.33
C VAL A 102 -4.28 -19.90 5.81
N LYS A 103 -4.71 -21.03 6.38
CA LYS A 103 -4.31 -22.37 5.94
C LYS A 103 -4.68 -22.62 4.47
N VAL A 104 -5.94 -22.36 4.11
CA VAL A 104 -6.42 -22.49 2.73
C VAL A 104 -5.66 -21.57 1.77
N LEU A 105 -5.35 -20.33 2.19
CA LEU A 105 -4.53 -19.40 1.40
C LEU A 105 -3.14 -19.95 1.14
N LEU A 106 -2.44 -20.38 2.18
CA LEU A 106 -1.10 -20.92 2.08
C LEU A 106 -1.04 -22.17 1.18
N ASP A 107 -1.98 -23.09 1.33
CA ASP A 107 -2.06 -24.29 0.48
C ASP A 107 -2.34 -23.93 -0.98
N THR A 108 -3.15 -22.89 -1.21
CA THR A 108 -3.48 -22.40 -2.57
C THR A 108 -2.28 -21.81 -3.30
N VAL A 109 -1.36 -21.19 -2.57
CA VAL A 109 -0.23 -20.45 -3.14
C VAL A 109 1.13 -21.11 -2.92
N ARG A 110 1.20 -22.28 -2.28
CA ARG A 110 2.43 -22.97 -1.87
C ARG A 110 3.46 -23.10 -2.98
N GLU A 111 3.04 -23.46 -4.18
CA GLU A 111 3.91 -23.64 -5.35
C GLU A 111 3.94 -22.42 -6.28
N LEU A 112 3.50 -21.26 -5.80
CA LEU A 112 3.39 -20.05 -6.61
C LEU A 112 4.42 -19.02 -6.19
N PRO A 113 4.84 -18.14 -7.11
CA PRO A 113 5.82 -17.09 -6.83
C PRO A 113 5.50 -16.21 -5.61
N PRO A 114 4.23 -15.89 -5.24
CA PRO A 114 3.94 -15.08 -4.06
C PRO A 114 4.06 -15.80 -2.72
N TYR A 115 4.31 -17.12 -2.68
CA TYR A 115 4.31 -17.89 -1.44
C TYR A 115 5.25 -17.32 -0.38
N LEU A 116 6.53 -17.11 -0.73
CA LEU A 116 7.52 -16.56 0.20
C LEU A 116 7.13 -15.16 0.70
N PHE A 117 6.61 -14.30 -0.18
CA PHE A 117 6.13 -12.97 0.19
C PHE A 117 5.00 -13.05 1.22
N ILE A 118 4.06 -13.99 1.04
CA ILE A 118 2.91 -14.19 1.95
C ILE A 118 3.38 -14.75 3.28
N MET A 119 4.29 -15.75 3.28
CA MET A 119 4.86 -16.33 4.50
C MET A 119 5.53 -15.25 5.35
N ILE A 120 6.37 -14.41 4.74
CA ILE A 120 7.01 -13.29 5.44
C ILE A 120 5.95 -12.34 6.00
N GLY A 121 4.97 -11.92 5.19
CA GLY A 121 3.92 -11.00 5.63
C GLY A 121 3.09 -11.51 6.80
N LEU A 122 2.67 -12.78 6.75
CA LEU A 122 1.85 -13.41 7.79
C LEU A 122 2.59 -13.58 9.11
N TYR A 123 3.82 -14.08 9.06
CA TYR A 123 4.53 -14.50 10.26
C TYR A 123 5.49 -13.47 10.85
N SER A 124 5.79 -12.37 10.12
CA SER A 124 6.62 -11.28 10.64
C SER A 124 5.86 -9.96 10.78
N GLY A 125 4.69 -9.81 10.16
CA GLY A 125 3.95 -8.54 10.14
C GLY A 125 4.70 -7.40 9.45
N LEU A 126 5.68 -7.69 8.60
CA LEU A 126 6.40 -6.71 7.81
C LEU A 126 5.47 -5.99 6.84
N ARG A 127 5.69 -4.68 6.65
CA ARG A 127 4.98 -3.93 5.61
C ARG A 127 5.43 -4.39 4.22
N ARG A 128 4.55 -4.24 3.24
CA ARG A 128 4.86 -4.60 1.84
C ARG A 128 6.21 -4.05 1.37
N GLU A 129 6.47 -2.78 1.64
CA GLU A 129 7.71 -2.10 1.23
C GLU A 129 8.93 -2.63 1.99
N GLU A 130 8.75 -3.07 3.23
CA GLU A 130 9.80 -3.70 4.05
C GLU A 130 10.13 -5.11 3.51
N ILE A 131 9.12 -5.89 3.11
CA ILE A 131 9.32 -7.22 2.51
C ILE A 131 10.04 -7.11 1.15
N LEU A 132 9.58 -6.20 0.28
CA LEU A 132 10.18 -6.00 -1.04
C LEU A 132 11.60 -5.42 -0.98
N GLY A 133 11.94 -4.74 0.11
CA GLY A 133 13.27 -4.21 0.37
C GLY A 133 14.16 -5.11 1.24
N LEU A 134 13.67 -6.30 1.63
CA LEU A 134 14.40 -7.21 2.52
C LEU A 134 15.57 -7.86 1.78
N GLN A 135 16.73 -7.81 2.39
CA GLN A 135 17.95 -8.45 1.92
C GLN A 135 18.41 -9.53 2.91
N TRP A 136 19.14 -10.52 2.43
CA TRP A 136 19.60 -11.65 3.22
C TRP A 136 20.54 -11.25 4.37
N ASP A 137 21.23 -10.11 4.28
CA ASP A 137 22.06 -9.55 5.36
C ASP A 137 21.23 -9.06 6.57
N CYS A 138 19.91 -9.00 6.43
CA CYS A 138 18.96 -8.63 7.49
C CYS A 138 18.13 -9.82 7.99
N VAL A 139 18.46 -11.05 7.58
CA VAL A 139 17.74 -12.28 7.95
C VAL A 139 18.69 -13.20 8.73
N PHE A 140 18.45 -13.32 10.03
CA PHE A 140 19.32 -14.02 10.98
C PHE A 140 18.64 -15.35 11.39
N LEU A 141 19.00 -16.44 10.70
CA LEU A 141 18.33 -17.75 10.85
C LEU A 141 19.03 -18.66 11.86
N ASP A 142 20.35 -18.49 12.04
CA ASP A 142 21.20 -19.39 12.84
C ASP A 142 21.37 -18.91 14.29
N MET A 143 20.53 -17.97 14.74
CA MET A 143 20.53 -17.46 16.10
C MET A 143 19.64 -18.31 17.02
N ARG A 144 19.91 -18.28 18.35
CA ARG A 144 19.06 -18.93 19.35
C ARG A 144 17.59 -18.49 19.22
N THR A 145 17.36 -17.24 18.90
CA THR A 145 16.05 -16.69 18.53
C THR A 145 16.19 -16.10 17.14
N PRO A 146 15.78 -16.80 16.09
CA PRO A 146 15.84 -16.28 14.73
C PRO A 146 14.99 -15.02 14.55
N TYR A 147 15.49 -14.05 13.78
CA TYR A 147 14.80 -12.77 13.60
C TYR A 147 15.08 -12.13 12.25
N ILE A 148 14.23 -11.19 11.87
CA ILE A 148 14.42 -10.29 10.71
C ILE A 148 14.63 -8.88 11.24
N ALA A 149 15.70 -8.21 10.77
CA ALA A 149 15.98 -6.82 11.09
C ALA A 149 15.43 -5.90 9.98
N VAL A 150 14.53 -4.99 10.34
CA VAL A 150 13.99 -3.99 9.41
C VAL A 150 14.96 -2.81 9.32
N ARG A 151 15.72 -2.75 8.25
CA ARG A 151 16.74 -1.69 8.02
C ARG A 151 16.49 -0.88 6.76
N ARG A 152 15.72 -1.41 5.81
CA ARG A 152 15.49 -0.86 4.48
C ARG A 152 14.04 -0.98 4.10
N ALA A 153 13.61 -0.15 3.15
CA ALA A 153 12.30 -0.25 2.54
C ALA A 153 12.37 0.04 1.04
N TRP A 154 11.64 -0.73 0.28
CA TRP A 154 11.44 -0.54 -1.14
C TRP A 154 10.57 0.69 -1.42
N ARG A 155 10.91 1.44 -2.45
CA ARG A 155 10.14 2.59 -2.96
C ARG A 155 10.17 2.60 -4.48
N THR A 156 9.24 3.34 -5.07
CA THR A 156 9.27 3.63 -6.52
C THR A 156 9.65 5.08 -6.74
N GLU A 157 10.72 5.32 -7.47
CA GLU A 157 11.14 6.64 -7.92
C GLU A 157 11.25 6.62 -9.45
N LYS A 158 10.54 7.53 -10.13
CA LYS A 158 10.51 7.59 -11.61
C LYS A 158 10.22 6.21 -12.26
N ASN A 159 9.27 5.46 -11.71
CA ASN A 159 8.88 4.10 -12.11
C ASN A 159 9.98 3.01 -11.96
N ARG A 160 11.06 3.29 -11.25
CA ARG A 160 12.11 2.32 -10.93
C ARG A 160 12.07 1.93 -9.46
N PRO A 161 12.38 0.69 -9.10
CA PRO A 161 12.54 0.29 -7.70
C PRO A 161 13.79 0.94 -7.11
N VAL A 162 13.67 1.47 -5.90
CA VAL A 162 14.77 2.04 -5.14
C VAL A 162 14.69 1.51 -3.72
N ILE A 163 15.81 1.05 -3.18
CA ILE A 163 15.91 0.62 -1.79
C ILE A 163 16.43 1.77 -0.94
N SER A 164 15.60 2.21 -0.01
CA SER A 164 15.90 3.31 0.89
C SER A 164 16.28 2.80 2.28
N THR A 165 17.37 3.30 2.83
CA THR A 165 17.74 3.12 4.24
C THR A 165 17.03 4.12 5.16
N VAL A 166 16.44 5.17 4.57
CA VAL A 166 15.61 6.14 5.29
C VAL A 166 14.21 5.58 5.44
N LEU A 167 13.87 5.13 6.63
CA LEU A 167 12.54 4.65 6.98
C LEU A 167 11.63 5.81 7.38
N LYS A 168 10.32 5.57 7.36
CA LYS A 168 9.30 6.61 7.60
C LYS A 168 9.41 7.24 8.99
N THR A 169 9.81 6.46 9.99
CA THR A 169 10.01 6.90 11.37
C THR A 169 11.22 6.19 11.98
N PRO A 170 11.89 6.74 12.98
CA PRO A 170 12.98 6.07 13.70
C PRO A 170 12.54 4.70 14.27
N ALA A 171 11.32 4.60 14.82
CA ALA A 171 10.75 3.37 15.37
C ALA A 171 10.46 2.29 14.29
N ALA A 172 10.60 2.61 13.01
CA ALA A 172 10.47 1.60 11.96
C ALA A 172 11.69 0.66 11.90
N LYS A 173 12.86 1.08 12.39
CA LYS A 173 14.02 0.19 12.60
C LYS A 173 13.72 -0.70 13.80
N ARG A 174 13.59 -1.99 13.56
CA ARG A 174 13.23 -2.96 14.58
C ARG A 174 13.70 -4.36 14.19
N GLU A 175 13.81 -5.23 15.17
CA GLU A 175 14.05 -6.66 15.00
C GLU A 175 12.78 -7.42 15.35
N ILE A 176 12.42 -8.39 14.53
CA ILE A 176 11.18 -9.15 14.66
C ILE A 176 11.56 -10.62 14.77
N PRO A 177 11.35 -11.25 15.93
CA PRO A 177 11.48 -12.70 16.08
C PRO A 177 10.55 -13.42 15.11
N ILE A 178 11.00 -14.50 14.51
CA ILE A 178 10.24 -15.26 13.54
C ILE A 178 10.04 -16.71 13.98
N PRO A 179 8.86 -17.30 13.72
CA PRO A 179 8.57 -18.67 14.09
C PRO A 179 9.28 -19.67 13.18
N LYS A 180 9.42 -20.91 13.67
CA LYS A 180 10.15 -21.97 12.98
C LYS A 180 9.63 -22.22 11.54
N CYS A 181 8.32 -22.18 11.31
CA CYS A 181 7.75 -22.39 9.97
C CYS A 181 8.24 -21.36 8.95
N LEU A 182 8.47 -20.09 9.37
CA LEU A 182 9.06 -19.07 8.51
C LEU A 182 10.57 -19.25 8.37
N VAL A 183 11.26 -19.70 9.42
CA VAL A 183 12.70 -20.04 9.36
C VAL A 183 12.94 -21.10 8.31
N ASP A 184 12.20 -22.22 8.36
CA ASP A 184 12.33 -23.33 7.41
C ASP A 184 12.07 -22.87 5.97
N CYS A 185 11.05 -22.03 5.76
CA CYS A 185 10.73 -21.45 4.46
C CYS A 185 11.85 -20.53 3.93
N LEU A 186 12.43 -19.68 4.80
CA LEU A 186 13.52 -18.78 4.44
C LEU A 186 14.83 -19.54 4.18
N GLN A 187 15.12 -20.59 4.94
CA GLN A 187 16.29 -21.46 4.69
C GLN A 187 16.21 -22.11 3.33
N GLU A 188 15.04 -22.64 2.97
CA GLU A 188 14.83 -23.25 1.64
C GLU A 188 14.97 -22.21 0.52
N ALA A 189 14.37 -21.03 0.69
CA ALA A 189 14.49 -19.93 -0.27
C ALA A 189 15.95 -19.46 -0.42
N LYS A 190 16.71 -19.40 0.67
CA LYS A 190 18.12 -18.95 0.67
C LYS A 190 19.02 -19.90 -0.10
N LYS A 191 18.80 -21.23 0.00
CA LYS A 191 19.58 -22.24 -0.75
C LYS A 191 19.48 -22.04 -2.27
N ASN A 192 18.33 -21.59 -2.75
CA ASN A 192 18.03 -21.41 -4.16
C ASN A 192 18.21 -19.95 -4.65
N SER A 193 18.62 -19.04 -3.76
CA SER A 193 18.76 -17.63 -4.10
C SER A 193 20.19 -17.30 -4.54
N VAL A 194 20.31 -16.62 -5.68
CA VAL A 194 21.56 -16.02 -6.16
C VAL A 194 21.58 -14.49 -5.96
N SER A 195 20.46 -13.93 -5.49
CA SER A 195 20.26 -12.50 -5.25
C SER A 195 20.62 -12.11 -3.82
N SER A 196 21.01 -10.85 -3.61
CA SER A 196 21.09 -10.24 -2.28
C SER A 196 19.71 -9.98 -1.66
N TYR A 197 18.65 -9.90 -2.48
CA TYR A 197 17.28 -9.68 -2.06
C TYR A 197 16.56 -11.00 -1.79
N VAL A 198 15.72 -11.00 -0.74
CA VAL A 198 14.88 -12.16 -0.42
C VAL A 198 13.77 -12.33 -1.45
N ILE A 199 13.22 -11.22 -1.94
CA ILE A 199 12.26 -11.19 -3.05
C ILE A 199 12.89 -10.42 -4.21
N ALA A 200 13.25 -11.12 -5.25
CA ALA A 200 13.95 -10.58 -6.42
C ALA A 200 13.23 -10.94 -7.72
N ASP A 201 13.58 -10.27 -8.78
CA ASP A 201 13.20 -10.67 -10.15
C ASP A 201 14.16 -11.73 -10.72
N SER A 202 13.98 -12.10 -11.97
CA SER A 202 14.80 -13.11 -12.66
C SER A 202 16.25 -12.68 -12.88
N GLN A 203 16.57 -11.41 -12.70
CA GLN A 203 17.94 -10.86 -12.80
C GLN A 203 18.58 -10.68 -11.43
N GLY A 204 17.88 -11.04 -10.36
CA GLY A 204 18.35 -10.85 -8.98
C GLY A 204 18.14 -9.44 -8.43
N GLU A 205 17.41 -8.57 -9.13
CA GLU A 205 17.15 -7.20 -8.77
C GLU A 205 15.82 -7.03 -8.01
N PRO A 206 15.62 -5.90 -7.30
CA PRO A 206 14.35 -5.63 -6.63
C PRO A 206 13.18 -5.56 -7.61
N LEU A 207 12.05 -6.14 -7.25
CA LEU A 207 10.87 -6.13 -8.12
C LEU A 207 10.44 -4.70 -8.48
N ALA A 208 10.20 -4.46 -9.76
CA ALA A 208 9.46 -3.27 -10.20
C ALA A 208 8.00 -3.33 -9.72
N TYR A 209 7.33 -2.18 -9.59
CA TYR A 209 5.93 -2.14 -9.13
C TYR A 209 4.99 -3.00 -9.98
N SER A 210 5.16 -2.98 -11.30
CA SER A 210 4.38 -3.80 -12.25
C SER A 210 4.63 -5.30 -12.08
N GLN A 211 5.87 -5.71 -11.74
CA GLN A 211 6.20 -7.10 -11.44
C GLN A 211 5.53 -7.54 -10.14
N PHE A 212 5.58 -6.70 -9.09
CA PHE A 212 4.86 -6.97 -7.85
C PHE A 212 3.33 -7.06 -8.06
N GLN A 213 2.74 -6.16 -8.86
CA GLN A 213 1.32 -6.25 -9.17
C GLN A 213 0.94 -7.57 -9.87
N ARG A 214 1.78 -8.05 -10.79
CA ARG A 214 1.59 -9.36 -11.44
C ARG A 214 1.69 -10.50 -10.43
N LEU A 215 2.69 -10.47 -9.55
CA LEU A 215 2.85 -11.43 -8.46
C LEU A 215 1.63 -11.45 -7.55
N TRP A 216 1.13 -10.28 -7.12
CA TRP A 216 -0.04 -10.16 -6.26
C TRP A 216 -1.33 -10.61 -6.96
N LYS A 217 -1.40 -10.49 -8.28
CA LYS A 217 -2.54 -10.97 -9.08
C LYS A 217 -2.75 -12.49 -8.95
N TYR A 218 -1.69 -13.28 -8.78
CA TYR A 218 -1.84 -14.72 -8.49
C TYR A 218 -2.67 -14.95 -7.23
N VAL A 219 -2.36 -14.21 -6.16
CA VAL A 219 -3.08 -14.31 -4.87
C VAL A 219 -4.55 -13.94 -5.07
N THR A 220 -4.82 -12.74 -5.58
CA THR A 220 -6.19 -12.22 -5.70
C THR A 220 -7.04 -13.07 -6.64
N VAL A 221 -6.53 -13.48 -7.79
CA VAL A 221 -7.30 -14.29 -8.74
C VAL A 221 -7.57 -15.69 -8.19
N ARG A 222 -6.59 -16.33 -7.54
CA ARG A 222 -6.80 -17.70 -7.04
C ARG A 222 -7.61 -17.76 -5.76
N SER A 223 -7.54 -16.71 -4.93
CA SER A 223 -8.25 -16.67 -3.65
C SER A 223 -9.69 -16.19 -3.76
N THR A 224 -10.01 -15.30 -4.72
CA THR A 224 -11.29 -14.59 -4.73
C THR A 224 -12.13 -14.73 -6.01
N LYS A 225 -11.59 -15.36 -7.06
CA LYS A 225 -12.30 -15.46 -8.36
C LYS A 225 -12.45 -16.90 -8.84
N GLU A 226 -13.59 -17.20 -9.42
CA GLU A 226 -13.74 -18.39 -10.25
C GLU A 226 -12.82 -18.31 -11.46
N ARG A 227 -12.27 -19.44 -11.85
CA ARG A 227 -11.39 -19.54 -13.01
C ARG A 227 -11.59 -20.81 -13.79
N THR A 228 -11.52 -20.68 -15.09
CA THR A 228 -11.47 -21.81 -15.99
C THR A 228 -10.08 -22.44 -15.94
N CYS A 229 -10.03 -23.74 -15.69
CA CYS A 229 -8.83 -24.56 -15.70
C CYS A 229 -9.01 -25.68 -16.74
N TYR A 230 -7.90 -26.28 -17.13
CA TYR A 230 -7.87 -27.41 -18.03
C TYR A 230 -7.03 -28.53 -17.42
N LYS A 231 -7.49 -29.77 -17.57
CA LYS A 231 -6.70 -30.97 -17.20
C LYS A 231 -6.67 -31.93 -18.38
N MET A 232 -5.62 -32.70 -18.49
CA MET A 232 -5.53 -33.79 -19.46
C MET A 232 -6.08 -35.06 -18.79
N VAL A 233 -7.03 -35.70 -19.45
CA VAL A 233 -7.60 -36.98 -19.03
C VAL A 233 -7.64 -37.87 -20.27
N ASN A 234 -6.95 -39.00 -20.24
CA ASN A 234 -6.85 -39.94 -21.37
C ASN A 234 -6.49 -39.27 -22.71
N GLY A 235 -5.52 -38.31 -22.68
CA GLY A 235 -5.06 -37.57 -23.85
C GLY A 235 -6.01 -36.43 -24.32
N GLN A 236 -7.15 -36.25 -23.70
CA GLN A 236 -8.08 -35.16 -24.01
C GLN A 236 -8.01 -34.02 -23.02
N ARG A 237 -8.07 -32.78 -23.54
CA ARG A 237 -8.06 -31.55 -22.73
C ARG A 237 -9.47 -31.26 -22.24
N ILE A 238 -9.73 -31.51 -20.95
CA ILE A 238 -11.05 -31.27 -20.32
C ILE A 238 -11.03 -29.92 -19.62
N LYS A 239 -12.00 -29.07 -19.92
CA LYS A 239 -12.28 -27.80 -19.27
C LYS A 239 -13.03 -28.04 -17.96
N TYR A 240 -12.62 -27.38 -16.88
CA TYR A 240 -13.37 -27.35 -15.62
C TYR A 240 -13.25 -25.99 -14.93
N THR A 241 -14.20 -25.68 -14.05
CA THR A 241 -14.21 -24.44 -13.27
C THR A 241 -13.68 -24.72 -11.87
N LYS A 242 -12.67 -23.95 -11.44
CA LYS A 242 -12.15 -23.99 -10.08
C LYS A 242 -12.72 -22.81 -9.29
N LYS A 243 -13.43 -23.10 -8.21
CA LYS A 243 -13.97 -22.08 -7.28
C LYS A 243 -12.84 -21.33 -6.58
N PRO A 244 -13.09 -20.08 -6.10
CA PRO A 244 -12.13 -19.34 -5.31
C PRO A 244 -11.84 -20.06 -3.99
N ALA A 245 -10.58 -20.00 -3.52
CA ALA A 245 -10.14 -20.74 -2.34
C ALA A 245 -10.75 -20.17 -1.04
N LEU A 246 -10.92 -18.84 -0.95
CA LEU A 246 -11.48 -18.15 0.23
C LEU A 246 -13.00 -17.90 0.13
N GLY A 247 -13.65 -18.46 -0.89
CA GLY A 247 -15.05 -18.15 -1.18
C GLY A 247 -15.22 -16.79 -1.87
N THR A 248 -16.39 -16.56 -2.44
CA THR A 248 -16.78 -15.21 -2.86
C THR A 248 -17.21 -14.46 -1.59
N HIS A 249 -16.42 -13.53 -1.08
CA HIS A 249 -16.98 -12.52 -0.19
C HIS A 249 -18.06 -11.81 -0.99
N GLN A 250 -19.31 -12.11 -0.66
CA GLN A 250 -20.45 -11.36 -1.17
C GLN A 250 -20.17 -9.90 -0.85
N LYS A 251 -20.12 -9.10 -1.92
CA LYS A 251 -20.17 -7.65 -1.79
C LYS A 251 -21.59 -7.32 -1.31
N ASN A 252 -21.78 -7.20 -0.01
CA ASN A 252 -22.88 -6.49 0.58
C ASN A 252 -22.49 -5.00 0.70
#